data_256d16784dbf9510c39d88398560ba7e
#
_entry.id   256d16784dbf9510c39d88398560ba7e
#
_cell.length_a   1.000
_cell.length_b   1.000
_cell.length_c   1.000
_cell.angle_alpha   90.00
_cell.angle_beta   90.00
_cell.angle_gamma   90.00
#
_symmetry.space_group_name_H-M   'P 1'
#
loop_
_entity.id
_entity.type
_entity.pdbx_description
1 polymer ?
#
loop_
_entity_poly.entity_id
_entity_poly.type
_entity_poly.pdbx_seq_one_letter_code
_entity_poly.pdbx_strand_id
1 'polypeptide(L)'
;MFRAALFVLLAASPAFAGDSKEVSCSHQGAVAAAVQKARLDRVKKEDVESTILASQHSWPDSYSKAIPYLVDFIYAPTMKMRDLRKTNIGRTMEIQCIQQWDNIAQINKNAKN
;
A
#
# COMPACT_ATOMS: atom_id res chain seq x y z
N MET A 1 36.71 -22.38 -2.76
CA MET A 1 36.24 -22.67 -3.00
C MET A 1 35.10 -22.64 -2.57
N PHE A 2 34.42 -22.69 -2.26
CA PHE A 2 33.39 -22.93 -1.84
C PHE A 2 32.76 -21.91 -1.22
N ARG A 3 33.17 -21.04 -0.91
CA ARG A 3 32.64 -20.16 -0.23
C ARG A 3 31.69 -19.39 -0.90
N ALA A 4 31.58 -19.33 -2.01
CA ALA A 4 30.76 -18.55 -2.74
C ALA A 4 29.35 -18.76 -2.48
N ALA A 5 29.00 -19.81 -2.04
CA ALA A 5 27.65 -20.12 -1.91
C ALA A 5 26.91 -19.25 -0.96
N LEU A 6 27.59 -18.57 -0.12
CA LEU A 6 26.95 -17.85 0.78
C LEU A 6 26.11 -16.82 0.35
N PHE A 7 26.45 -16.19 -0.62
CA PHE A 7 25.68 -15.12 -0.94
C PHE A 7 24.41 -15.38 -1.45
N VAL A 8 24.20 -16.35 -1.96
CA VAL A 8 22.99 -16.68 -2.53
C VAL A 8 21.90 -16.51 -1.59
N LEU A 9 22.18 -16.75 -0.35
CA LEU A 9 21.15 -16.67 0.56
C LEU A 9 20.60 -15.32 0.69
N LEU A 10 21.35 -14.35 0.44
CA LEU A 10 20.88 -13.08 0.58
C LEU A 10 19.89 -12.78 -0.46
N ALA A 11 20.00 -13.39 -1.55
CA ALA A 11 19.12 -13.13 -2.62
C ALA A 11 17.74 -13.59 -2.27
N ALA A 12 17.61 -14.41 -1.29
CA ALA A 12 16.33 -14.92 -0.96
C ALA A 12 15.57 -13.95 -0.08
N SER A 13 15.96 -12.72 -0.05
CA SER A 13 15.28 -11.75 0.75
C SER A 13 13.83 -11.62 0.37
N PRO A 14 12.97 -11.21 1.28
CA PRO A 14 11.57 -11.05 1.01
C PRO A 14 11.32 -10.11 -0.13
N ALA A 15 10.23 -10.28 -0.80
CA ALA A 15 9.91 -9.47 -1.94
C ALA A 15 9.92 -8.00 -1.65
N PHE A 16 9.50 -7.59 -0.46
CA PHE A 16 9.44 -6.20 -0.21
C PHE A 16 10.80 -5.57 -0.07
N ALA A 17 11.83 -6.35 0.11
CA ALA A 17 13.14 -5.80 0.30
C ALA A 17 13.64 -5.06 -0.92
N GLY A 18 13.07 -5.28 -2.07
CA GLY A 18 13.52 -4.61 -3.28
C GLY A 18 12.96 -3.22 -3.44
N ASP A 19 11.91 -2.86 -2.70
CA ASP A 19 11.30 -1.58 -2.87
C ASP A 19 11.84 -0.58 -1.86
N SER A 20 12.15 0.62 -2.33
CA SER A 20 12.57 1.68 -1.42
C SER A 20 11.34 2.19 -0.68
N LYS A 21 11.58 3.01 0.33
CA LYS A 21 10.52 3.63 1.08
C LYS A 21 9.61 4.40 0.13
N GLU A 22 10.16 5.19 -0.75
CA GLU A 22 9.38 6.00 -1.66
C GLU A 22 8.55 5.16 -2.62
N VAL A 23 9.12 4.10 -3.15
CA VAL A 23 8.42 3.24 -4.09
C VAL A 23 7.32 2.48 -3.37
N SER A 24 7.60 1.92 -2.21
CA SER A 24 6.60 1.17 -1.47
C SER A 24 5.44 2.06 -1.05
N CYS A 25 5.74 3.24 -0.51
CA CYS A 25 4.70 4.15 -0.07
C CYS A 25 3.89 4.72 -1.24
N SER A 26 4.53 4.91 -2.40
CA SER A 26 3.83 5.33 -3.60
C SER A 26 2.83 4.26 -4.04
N HIS A 27 3.21 2.99 -4.01
CA HIS A 27 2.30 1.92 -4.39
C HIS A 27 1.13 1.84 -3.41
N GLN A 28 1.37 1.98 -2.12
CA GLN A 28 0.30 1.93 -1.13
C GLN A 28 -0.67 3.10 -1.34
N GLY A 29 -0.15 4.28 -1.65
CA GLY A 29 -0.99 5.42 -1.95
C GLY A 29 -1.81 5.22 -3.23
N ALA A 30 -1.22 4.57 -4.24
CA ALA A 30 -1.91 4.31 -5.49
C ALA A 30 -3.08 3.34 -5.29
N VAL A 31 -2.91 2.32 -4.45
CA VAL A 31 -4.00 1.39 -4.15
C VAL A 31 -5.14 2.15 -3.46
N ALA A 32 -4.82 3.00 -2.48
CA ALA A 32 -5.84 3.79 -1.79
C ALA A 32 -6.55 4.74 -2.74
N ALA A 33 -5.82 5.35 -3.67
CA ALA A 33 -6.41 6.24 -4.65
C ALA A 33 -7.38 5.48 -5.56
N ALA A 34 -7.07 4.25 -5.91
CA ALA A 34 -7.95 3.43 -6.75
C ALA A 34 -9.25 3.11 -6.03
N VAL A 35 -9.19 2.82 -4.74
CA VAL A 35 -10.40 2.54 -3.95
C VAL A 35 -11.23 3.83 -3.81
N GLN A 36 -10.57 4.96 -3.58
CA GLN A 36 -11.27 6.24 -3.49
C GLN A 36 -11.98 6.56 -4.80
N LYS A 37 -11.30 6.34 -5.93
CA LYS A 37 -11.87 6.58 -7.22
C LYS A 37 -13.09 5.68 -7.45
N ALA A 38 -13.00 4.42 -7.06
CA ALA A 38 -14.11 3.50 -7.21
C ALA A 38 -15.34 4.01 -6.45
N ARG A 39 -15.16 4.50 -5.24
CA ARG A 39 -16.29 5.04 -4.49
C ARG A 39 -16.85 6.31 -5.14
N LEU A 40 -15.97 7.19 -5.62
CA LEU A 40 -16.43 8.41 -6.28
C LEU A 40 -17.16 8.08 -7.60
N ASP A 41 -16.80 6.98 -8.24
CA ASP A 41 -17.46 6.52 -9.45
C ASP A 41 -18.70 5.68 -9.14
N ARG A 42 -19.04 5.58 -7.84
CA ARG A 42 -20.22 4.87 -7.37
C ARG A 42 -20.21 3.36 -7.63
N VAL A 43 -19.03 2.78 -7.64
CA VAL A 43 -18.89 1.32 -7.67
C VAL A 43 -19.38 0.79 -6.33
N LYS A 44 -20.15 -0.28 -6.33
CA LYS A 44 -20.68 -0.85 -5.10
C LYS A 44 -19.54 -1.45 -4.29
N LYS A 45 -19.65 -1.35 -2.98
CA LYS A 45 -18.60 -1.84 -2.08
C LYS A 45 -18.17 -3.27 -2.42
N GLU A 46 -19.13 -4.15 -2.69
CA GLU A 46 -18.84 -5.54 -2.97
C GLU A 46 -18.09 -5.75 -4.27
N ASP A 47 -18.14 -4.81 -5.19
CA ASP A 47 -17.54 -4.96 -6.50
C ASP A 47 -16.20 -4.24 -6.64
N VAL A 48 -15.77 -3.53 -5.61
CA VAL A 48 -14.57 -2.70 -5.72
C VAL A 48 -13.32 -3.52 -5.98
N GLU A 49 -13.11 -4.55 -5.21
CA GLU A 49 -11.89 -5.34 -5.33
C GLU A 49 -11.80 -5.97 -6.72
N SER A 50 -12.86 -6.62 -7.18
CA SER A 50 -12.84 -7.24 -8.48
C SER A 50 -12.70 -6.22 -9.60
N THR A 51 -13.29 -5.04 -9.45
CA THR A 51 -13.19 -3.99 -10.43
C THR A 51 -11.74 -3.50 -10.57
N ILE A 52 -11.08 -3.30 -9.44
CA ILE A 52 -9.70 -2.83 -9.44
C ILE A 52 -8.77 -3.91 -10.00
N LEU A 53 -8.97 -5.16 -9.59
CA LEU A 53 -8.10 -6.24 -10.05
C LEU A 53 -8.27 -6.54 -11.55
N ALA A 54 -9.45 -6.25 -12.10
CA ALA A 54 -9.68 -6.46 -13.52
C ALA A 54 -9.08 -5.36 -14.38
N SER A 55 -8.76 -4.21 -13.79
CA SER A 55 -8.19 -3.13 -14.56
C SER A 55 -6.67 -3.16 -14.45
N GLN A 56 -5.99 -2.44 -15.34
CA GLN A 56 -4.56 -2.37 -15.27
C GLN A 56 -4.15 -1.47 -14.12
N HIS A 57 -3.21 -1.90 -13.33
CA HIS A 57 -2.69 -1.11 -12.24
C HIS A 57 -1.18 -1.13 -12.24
N SER A 58 -0.57 -0.13 -11.64
CA SER A 58 0.87 0.04 -11.69
C SER A 58 1.63 -0.64 -10.56
N TRP A 59 0.92 -1.13 -9.55
CA TRP A 59 1.59 -1.73 -8.40
C TRP A 59 1.68 -3.25 -8.54
N PRO A 60 2.68 -3.85 -7.89
CA PRO A 60 2.79 -5.31 -7.85
C PRO A 60 1.63 -5.94 -7.08
N ASP A 61 1.29 -7.17 -7.42
CA ASP A 61 0.14 -7.85 -6.83
C ASP A 61 0.15 -7.91 -5.30
N SER A 62 1.31 -7.93 -4.70
CA SER A 62 1.38 -8.01 -3.24
C SER A 62 0.70 -6.82 -2.58
N TYR A 63 0.66 -5.66 -3.24
CA TYR A 63 0.02 -4.49 -2.67
C TYR A 63 -1.49 -4.57 -2.77
N SER A 64 -2.03 -5.40 -3.66
CA SER A 64 -3.47 -5.56 -3.80
C SER A 64 -4.12 -6.17 -2.58
N LYS A 65 -3.34 -6.79 -1.70
CA LYS A 65 -3.90 -7.39 -0.49
C LYS A 65 -4.46 -6.34 0.46
N ALA A 66 -4.10 -5.08 0.28
CA ALA A 66 -4.64 -4.00 1.10
C ALA A 66 -6.03 -3.56 0.67
N ILE A 67 -6.48 -3.97 -0.53
CA ILE A 67 -7.76 -3.49 -1.05
C ILE A 67 -8.94 -3.73 -0.10
N PRO A 68 -9.14 -4.92 0.47
CA PRO A 68 -10.30 -5.12 1.35
C PRO A 68 -10.32 -4.18 2.55
N TYR A 69 -9.14 -3.92 3.13
CA TYR A 69 -9.05 -3.05 4.28
C TYR A 69 -9.33 -1.60 3.90
N LEU A 70 -8.86 -1.19 2.72
CA LEU A 70 -9.11 0.16 2.24
C LEU A 70 -10.57 0.35 1.85
N VAL A 71 -11.21 -0.70 1.34
CA VAL A 71 -12.63 -0.65 1.03
C VAL A 71 -13.41 -0.41 2.31
N ASP A 72 -13.10 -1.15 3.37
CA ASP A 72 -13.80 -0.98 4.64
C ASP A 72 -13.62 0.45 5.19
N PHE A 73 -12.45 1.00 5.03
CA PHE A 73 -12.17 2.35 5.52
C PHE A 73 -12.85 3.42 4.66
N ILE A 74 -12.69 3.33 3.35
CA ILE A 74 -13.16 4.37 2.43
C ILE A 74 -14.68 4.31 2.22
N TYR A 75 -15.28 3.13 2.39
CA TYR A 75 -16.73 2.99 2.26
C TYR A 75 -17.44 3.08 3.62
N ALA A 76 -16.72 3.38 4.70
CA ALA A 76 -17.33 3.50 6.00
C ALA A 76 -18.38 4.62 6.02
N PRO A 77 -19.47 4.46 6.77
CA PRO A 77 -20.50 5.50 6.83
C PRO A 77 -20.00 6.85 7.32
N THR A 78 -18.92 6.84 8.08
CA THR A 78 -18.34 8.09 8.57
C THR A 78 -17.57 8.83 7.49
N MET A 79 -17.23 8.16 6.40
CA MET A 79 -16.50 8.79 5.32
C MET A 79 -17.51 9.33 4.32
N LYS A 80 -17.70 10.63 4.29
CA LYS A 80 -18.73 11.24 3.45
C LYS A 80 -18.23 11.52 2.05
N MET A 81 -19.12 11.33 1.06
CA MET A 81 -18.77 11.60 -0.33
C MET A 81 -18.28 13.03 -0.52
N ARG A 82 -18.89 13.98 0.18
CA ARG A 82 -18.48 15.36 0.08
C ARG A 82 -17.02 15.53 0.46
N ASP A 83 -16.61 14.86 1.53
CA ASP A 83 -15.24 14.96 2.02
C ASP A 83 -14.28 14.22 1.10
N LEU A 84 -14.72 13.10 0.52
CA LEU A 84 -13.89 12.36 -0.40
C LEU A 84 -13.58 13.16 -1.66
N ARG A 85 -14.48 14.03 -2.08
CA ARG A 85 -14.23 14.83 -3.26
C ARG A 85 -13.18 15.91 -3.02
N LYS A 86 -12.95 16.26 -1.75
CA LYS A 86 -12.00 17.30 -1.40
C LYS A 86 -10.70 16.78 -0.86
N THR A 87 -10.59 15.49 -0.62
CA THR A 87 -9.43 14.89 0.01
C THR A 87 -8.72 13.95 -0.95
N ASN A 88 -7.41 13.93 -0.91
CA ASN A 88 -6.63 12.98 -1.70
C ASN A 88 -6.11 11.95 -0.72
N ILE A 89 -6.85 10.85 -0.52
CA ILE A 89 -6.50 9.82 0.44
C ILE A 89 -5.20 9.13 0.05
N GLY A 90 -5.01 8.87 -1.23
CA GLY A 90 -3.79 8.21 -1.69
C GLY A 90 -2.54 9.01 -1.32
N ARG A 91 -2.60 10.34 -1.52
CA ARG A 91 -1.45 11.17 -1.20
C ARG A 91 -1.24 11.24 0.31
N THR A 92 -2.32 11.36 1.07
CA THR A 92 -2.21 11.38 2.52
C THR A 92 -1.59 10.09 3.05
N MET A 93 -2.00 8.95 2.50
CA MET A 93 -1.45 7.67 2.92
C MET A 93 0.00 7.53 2.52
N GLU A 94 0.36 8.02 1.36
CA GLU A 94 1.76 7.98 0.92
C GLU A 94 2.63 8.79 1.88
N ILE A 95 2.20 9.99 2.24
CA ILE A 95 2.96 10.83 3.15
C ILE A 95 3.07 10.18 4.53
N GLN A 96 1.96 9.64 5.04
CA GLN A 96 1.98 8.99 6.34
C GLN A 96 2.84 7.73 6.31
N CYS A 97 2.81 6.99 5.21
CA CYS A 97 3.62 5.80 5.05
C CYS A 97 5.10 6.16 5.15
N ILE A 98 5.51 7.24 4.49
CA ILE A 98 6.91 7.67 4.51
C ILE A 98 7.31 8.09 5.93
N GLN A 99 6.43 8.81 6.61
CA GLN A 99 6.72 9.23 7.97
C GLN A 99 6.81 8.06 8.94
N GLN A 100 5.90 7.09 8.79
CA GLN A 100 5.89 5.95 9.68
C GLN A 100 7.01 4.97 9.38
N TRP A 101 7.50 4.95 8.15
CA TRP A 101 8.58 4.06 7.75
C TRP A 101 9.81 4.32 8.61
N ASP A 102 10.15 5.59 8.78
CA ASP A 102 11.31 5.94 9.56
C ASP A 102 11.07 5.64 11.04
N ASN A 103 9.86 5.83 11.52
CA ASN A 103 9.55 5.55 12.92
C ASN A 103 9.62 4.05 13.21
N ILE A 104 9.14 3.21 12.29
CA ILE A 104 9.18 1.78 12.46
C ILE A 104 10.62 1.30 12.42
N ALA A 105 11.43 1.86 11.53
CA ALA A 105 12.84 1.50 11.45
C ALA A 105 13.55 1.85 12.74
N GLN A 106 13.18 2.99 13.34
CA GLN A 106 13.80 3.43 14.58
C GLN A 106 13.39 2.49 15.73
N ILE A 107 12.13 2.10 15.79
CA ILE A 107 11.66 1.20 16.82
C ILE A 107 12.35 -0.15 16.71
N ASN A 108 12.49 -0.68 15.48
CA ASN A 108 13.13 -1.95 15.29
C ASN A 108 14.61 -1.88 15.70
N LYS A 109 15.26 -0.75 15.46
CA LYS A 109 16.65 -0.59 15.83
C LYS A 109 16.77 -0.59 17.35
N ASN A 110 15.86 0.12 18.03
CA ASN A 110 15.92 0.18 19.48
C ASN A 110 15.59 -1.15 20.12
N ALA A 111 14.71 -1.93 19.52
CA ALA A 111 14.36 -3.22 20.07
C ALA A 111 15.51 -4.22 20.02
N LYS A 112 16.44 -4.04 19.10
CA LYS A 112 17.56 -4.95 19.03
C LYS A 112 18.63 -4.62 20.04
N ASN A 113 18.60 -3.45 20.60
CA ASN A 113 19.57 -3.06 21.58
C ASN A 113 19.05 -3.27 22.98
#